data_5a6f927c9e608166e1cbdd298e8e9edd
#
_entry.id   5a6f927c9e608166e1cbdd298e8e9edd
#
_cell.length_a   1.000
_cell.length_b   1.000
_cell.length_c   1.000
_cell.angle_alpha   90.00
_cell.angle_beta   90.00
_cell.angle_gamma   90.00
#
_symmetry.space_group_name_H-M   'P 1'
#
loop_
_entity.id
_entity.type
_entity.pdbx_description
1 polymer ?
#
loop_
_entity_poly.entity_id
_entity_poly.type
_entity_poly.pdbx_seq_one_letter_code
_entity_poly.pdbx_strand_id
1 'polypeptide(L)'
;FLKKEVIAREAASIIAEVEQLSSPHSVCERRYSILTPDDLVTLSREISPAIKKIYFLVHEPTHTVLLVSDGNTDCGRLVKENASIYNGKGGGNKTMARAIFTKEEYVNTFMDLIEKHLR
;
A
#
# COMPACT_ATOMS: atom_id res chain seq x y z
N PHE A 1 -9.07 23.18 7.77
CA PHE A 1 -8.90 21.82 7.26
C PHE A 1 -7.46 21.36 7.50
N LEU A 2 -7.29 20.40 8.38
CA LEU A 2 -5.96 19.92 8.76
C LEU A 2 -5.73 18.53 8.14
N LYS A 3 -4.63 18.39 7.38
CA LYS A 3 -4.21 17.10 6.80
C LYS A 3 -4.10 16.00 7.84
N LYS A 4 -3.60 16.35 9.02
CA LYS A 4 -3.44 15.41 10.12
C LYS A 4 -4.77 14.77 10.52
N GLU A 5 -5.85 15.55 10.53
CA GLU A 5 -7.19 15.04 10.83
C GLU A 5 -7.71 14.12 9.73
N VAL A 6 -7.44 14.45 8.47
CA VAL A 6 -7.84 13.63 7.33
C VAL A 6 -7.12 12.28 7.39
N ILE A 7 -5.81 12.30 7.64
CA ILE A 7 -5.02 11.07 7.75
C ILE A 7 -5.54 10.21 8.91
N ALA A 8 -5.84 10.82 10.05
CA ALA A 8 -6.39 10.09 11.20
C ALA A 8 -7.73 9.42 10.89
N ARG A 9 -8.61 10.11 10.17
CA ARG A 9 -9.90 9.55 9.74
C ARG A 9 -9.72 8.40 8.77
N GLU A 10 -8.81 8.56 7.80
CA GLU A 10 -8.52 7.50 6.84
C GLU A 10 -7.93 6.28 7.55
N ALA A 11 -7.02 6.49 8.49
CA ALA A 11 -6.44 5.39 9.27
C ALA A 11 -7.52 4.63 10.04
N ALA A 12 -8.42 5.33 10.72
CA ALA A 12 -9.52 4.70 11.46
C ALA A 12 -10.43 3.91 10.52
N SER A 13 -10.75 4.46 9.35
CA SER A 13 -11.60 3.82 8.35
C SER A 13 -10.95 2.54 7.83
N ILE A 14 -9.66 2.58 7.51
CA ILE A 14 -8.92 1.41 7.02
C ILE A 14 -8.85 0.32 8.08
N ILE A 15 -8.55 0.68 9.31
CA ILE A 15 -8.45 -0.27 10.43
C ILE A 15 -9.80 -0.96 10.63
N ALA A 16 -10.89 -0.21 10.61
CA ALA A 16 -12.24 -0.76 10.75
C ALA A 16 -12.56 -1.73 9.60
N GLU A 17 -12.18 -1.38 8.37
CA GLU A 17 -12.36 -2.23 7.20
C GLU A 17 -11.62 -3.56 7.36
N VAL A 18 -10.36 -3.48 7.78
CA VAL A 18 -9.53 -4.68 7.96
C VAL A 18 -10.09 -5.59 9.06
N GLU A 19 -10.57 -5.01 10.15
CA GLU A 19 -11.16 -5.77 11.26
C GLU A 19 -12.42 -6.53 10.85
N GLN A 20 -13.13 -6.02 9.84
CA GLN A 20 -14.37 -6.63 9.35
C GLN A 20 -14.13 -7.68 8.25
N LEU A 21 -12.90 -7.84 7.78
CA LEU A 21 -12.60 -8.83 6.75
C LEU A 21 -12.78 -10.25 7.31
N SER A 22 -13.58 -11.04 6.61
CA SER A 22 -13.82 -12.44 6.99
C SER A 22 -12.73 -13.38 6.53
N SER A 23 -11.91 -12.97 5.57
CA SER A 23 -10.83 -13.79 5.00
C SER A 23 -9.47 -13.18 5.29
N PRO A 24 -8.54 -13.95 5.89
CA PRO A 24 -7.18 -13.45 6.14
C PRO A 24 -6.36 -13.29 4.85
N HIS A 25 -6.88 -13.77 3.72
CA HIS A 25 -6.20 -13.66 2.43
C HIS A 25 -6.69 -12.48 1.60
N SER A 26 -7.64 -11.70 2.10
CA SER A 26 -8.16 -10.54 1.39
C SER A 26 -7.10 -9.45 1.32
N VAL A 27 -6.88 -8.95 0.10
CA VAL A 27 -5.98 -7.84 -0.16
C VAL A 27 -6.84 -6.64 -0.52
N CYS A 28 -6.62 -5.53 0.16
CA CYS A 28 -7.41 -4.31 -0.04
C CYS A 28 -6.55 -3.19 -0.61
N GLU A 29 -7.19 -2.26 -1.31
CA GLU A 29 -6.51 -1.08 -1.82
C GLU A 29 -7.37 0.16 -1.63
N ARG A 30 -6.72 1.32 -1.53
CA ARG A 30 -7.36 2.62 -1.61
C ARG A 30 -6.53 3.52 -2.50
N ARG A 31 -7.21 4.29 -3.33
CA ARG A 31 -6.57 5.20 -4.27
C ARG A 31 -6.80 6.64 -3.85
N TYR A 32 -5.78 7.45 -4.00
CA TYR A 32 -5.81 8.85 -3.59
C TYR A 32 -5.28 9.75 -4.70
N SER A 33 -5.85 10.93 -4.83
CA SER A 33 -5.39 11.94 -5.77
C SER A 33 -5.02 13.24 -5.06
N ILE A 34 -5.54 13.46 -3.85
CA ILE A 34 -5.32 14.70 -3.09
C ILE A 34 -4.21 14.54 -2.05
N LEU A 35 -4.22 13.43 -1.30
CA LEU A 35 -3.14 13.16 -0.36
C LEU A 35 -1.85 12.87 -1.13
N THR A 36 -0.75 13.48 -0.71
CA THR A 36 0.55 13.30 -1.36
C THR A 36 1.17 11.94 -1.00
N PRO A 37 2.19 11.49 -1.75
CA PRO A 37 2.91 10.27 -1.35
C PRO A 37 3.46 10.33 0.07
N ASP A 38 3.93 11.50 0.53
CA ASP A 38 4.41 11.66 1.90
C ASP A 38 3.28 11.53 2.92
N ASP A 39 2.09 12.04 2.59
CA ASP A 39 0.90 11.84 3.42
C ASP A 39 0.56 10.37 3.53
N LEU A 40 0.69 9.62 2.43
CA LEU A 40 0.44 8.18 2.41
C LEU A 40 1.47 7.41 3.25
N VAL A 41 2.72 7.87 3.30
CA VAL A 41 3.73 7.30 4.19
C VAL A 41 3.31 7.47 5.64
N THR A 42 2.83 8.65 6.01
CA THR A 42 2.32 8.91 7.36
C THR A 42 1.14 8.00 7.68
N LEU A 43 0.19 7.90 6.75
CA LEU A 43 -0.97 7.01 6.88
C LEU A 43 -0.53 5.56 7.07
N SER A 44 0.46 5.10 6.31
CA SER A 44 0.95 3.73 6.39
C SER A 44 1.48 3.38 7.79
N ARG A 45 2.14 4.32 8.45
CA ARG A 45 2.66 4.10 9.81
C ARG A 45 1.53 3.90 10.81
N GLU A 46 0.42 4.62 10.63
CA GLU A 46 -0.71 4.52 11.55
C GLU A 46 -1.47 3.21 11.37
N ILE A 47 -1.59 2.69 10.14
CA ILE A 47 -2.36 1.47 9.89
C ILE A 47 -1.54 0.19 9.97
N SER A 48 -0.21 0.28 9.85
CA SER A 48 0.67 -0.90 9.76
C SER A 48 0.41 -1.96 10.84
N PRO A 49 0.27 -1.62 12.13
CA PRO A 49 0.05 -2.67 13.14
C PRO A 49 -1.22 -3.48 12.96
N ALA A 50 -2.20 -2.96 12.24
CA ALA A 50 -3.48 -3.63 12.01
C ALA A 50 -3.51 -4.46 10.73
N ILE A 51 -2.51 -4.32 9.85
CA ILE A 51 -2.51 -4.95 8.54
C ILE A 51 -1.81 -6.32 8.61
N LYS A 52 -2.59 -7.39 8.47
CA LYS A 52 -2.06 -8.75 8.60
C LYS A 52 -1.35 -9.27 7.36
N LYS A 53 -1.85 -8.96 6.18
CA LYS A 53 -1.22 -9.38 4.91
C LYS A 53 -0.60 -8.19 4.23
N ILE A 54 -1.32 -7.59 3.29
CA ILE A 54 -0.89 -6.40 2.56
C ILE A 54 -2.08 -5.46 2.41
N TYR A 55 -1.81 -4.17 2.53
CA TYR A 55 -2.76 -3.12 2.15
C TYR A 55 -2.06 -2.20 1.16
N PHE A 56 -2.71 -1.92 0.04
CA PHE A 56 -2.16 -1.03 -0.98
C PHE A 56 -2.72 0.38 -0.82
N LEU A 57 -1.83 1.38 -0.76
CA LEU A 57 -2.20 2.78 -0.83
C LEU A 57 -1.65 3.32 -2.15
N VAL A 58 -2.52 3.79 -3.03
CA VAL A 58 -2.14 4.23 -4.37
C VAL A 58 -2.27 5.74 -4.50
N HIS A 59 -1.21 6.41 -4.96
CA HIS A 59 -1.26 7.81 -5.36
C HIS A 59 -1.38 7.85 -6.88
N GLU A 60 -2.58 8.10 -7.37
CA GLU A 60 -2.89 8.00 -8.79
C GLU A 60 -2.10 8.96 -9.68
N PRO A 61 -1.94 10.26 -9.32
CA PRO A 61 -1.25 11.20 -10.21
C PRO A 61 0.20 10.83 -10.52
N THR A 62 0.89 10.13 -9.61
CA THR A 62 2.30 9.78 -9.80
C THR A 62 2.51 8.28 -10.03
N HIS A 63 1.44 7.51 -10.14
CA HIS A 63 1.51 6.04 -10.28
C HIS A 63 2.36 5.39 -9.20
N THR A 64 2.21 5.87 -7.97
CA THR A 64 2.94 5.38 -6.81
C THR A 64 2.06 4.43 -6.01
N VAL A 65 2.61 3.29 -5.63
CA VAL A 65 1.93 2.28 -4.81
C VAL A 65 2.73 2.10 -3.53
N LEU A 66 2.08 2.22 -2.37
CA LEU A 66 2.68 1.86 -1.09
C LEU A 66 2.10 0.52 -0.64
N LEU A 67 2.98 -0.41 -0.30
CA LEU A 67 2.62 -1.68 0.30
C LEU A 67 2.78 -1.54 1.81
N VAL A 68 1.76 -1.91 2.57
CA VAL A 68 1.76 -1.79 4.03
C VAL A 68 1.45 -3.14 4.65
N SER A 69 2.20 -3.52 5.67
CA SER A 69 1.95 -4.75 6.44
C SER A 69 2.36 -4.55 7.90
N ASP A 70 2.10 -5.56 8.73
CA ASP A 70 2.54 -5.55 10.13
C ASP A 70 3.98 -6.06 10.32
N GLY A 71 4.67 -6.36 9.21
CA GLY A 71 6.03 -6.87 9.21
C GLY A 71 6.15 -8.38 8.95
N ASN A 72 5.05 -9.12 9.06
CA ASN A 72 5.05 -10.55 8.75
C ASN A 72 5.17 -10.80 7.24
N THR A 73 4.69 -9.87 6.43
CA THR A 73 4.92 -9.86 4.99
C THR A 73 5.96 -8.78 4.70
N ASP A 74 7.08 -9.17 4.09
CA ASP A 74 8.19 -8.25 3.82
C ASP A 74 7.91 -7.39 2.59
N CYS A 75 7.36 -6.20 2.82
CA CYS A 75 6.98 -5.28 1.74
C CYS A 75 8.18 -4.85 0.90
N GLY A 76 9.30 -4.53 1.55
CA GLY A 76 10.51 -4.09 0.84
C GLY A 76 11.01 -5.13 -0.14
N ARG A 77 10.99 -6.39 0.27
CA ARG A 77 11.42 -7.50 -0.58
C ARG A 77 10.47 -7.69 -1.76
N LEU A 78 9.17 -7.61 -1.52
CA LEU A 78 8.18 -7.75 -2.60
C LEU A 78 8.37 -6.67 -3.67
N VAL A 79 8.58 -5.43 -3.26
CA VAL A 79 8.84 -4.33 -4.18
C VAL A 79 10.16 -4.56 -4.93
N LYS A 80 11.22 -4.87 -4.19
CA LYS A 80 12.55 -5.07 -4.78
C LYS A 80 12.56 -6.17 -5.84
N GLU A 81 11.87 -7.28 -5.57
CA GLU A 81 11.86 -8.42 -6.48
C GLU A 81 10.92 -8.26 -7.68
N ASN A 82 9.87 -7.44 -7.54
CA ASN A 82 8.78 -7.43 -8.53
C ASN A 82 8.59 -6.12 -9.28
N ALA A 83 8.97 -4.98 -8.72
CA ALA A 83 8.70 -3.68 -9.37
C ALA A 83 9.42 -3.55 -10.72
N SER A 84 10.64 -4.04 -10.82
CA SER A 84 11.44 -3.93 -12.06
C SER A 84 10.83 -4.70 -13.23
N ILE A 85 9.97 -5.68 -12.98
CA ILE A 85 9.27 -6.44 -14.03
C ILE A 85 8.44 -5.51 -14.91
N TYR A 86 7.90 -4.44 -14.32
CA TYR A 86 7.07 -3.45 -15.00
C TYR A 86 7.76 -2.09 -15.10
N ASN A 87 9.09 -2.09 -15.14
CA ASN A 87 9.92 -0.87 -15.22
C ASN A 87 9.68 0.08 -14.04
N GLY A 88 9.26 -0.46 -12.90
CA GLY A 88 9.06 0.33 -11.68
C GLY A 88 10.34 0.44 -10.88
N LYS A 89 10.36 1.43 -9.99
CA LYS A 89 11.45 1.65 -9.04
C LYS A 89 10.87 1.76 -7.65
N GLY A 90 11.63 1.34 -6.67
CA GLY A 90 11.16 1.48 -5.30
C GLY A 90 11.99 0.70 -4.31
N GLY A 91 11.48 0.64 -3.10
CA GLY A 91 12.09 -0.06 -1.98
C GLY A 91 11.44 0.36 -0.69
N GLY A 92 11.96 -0.14 0.40
CA GLY A 92 11.41 0.15 1.72
C GLY A 92 11.85 -0.88 2.73
N ASN A 93 11.03 -1.06 3.75
CA ASN A 93 11.32 -2.04 4.81
C ASN A 93 10.17 -3.07 4.88
N LYS A 94 10.15 -3.89 5.94
CA LYS A 94 9.16 -4.96 6.09
C LYS A 94 7.74 -4.45 6.23
N THR A 95 7.55 -3.31 6.90
CA THR A 95 6.22 -2.79 7.20
C THR A 95 5.67 -1.86 6.13
N MET A 96 6.53 -1.24 5.32
CA MET A 96 6.11 -0.34 4.27
C MET A 96 7.16 -0.25 3.18
N ALA A 97 6.71 -0.33 1.92
CA ALA A 97 7.57 -0.14 0.77
C ALA A 97 6.82 0.66 -0.30
N ARG A 98 7.56 1.38 -1.11
CA ARG A 98 7.02 2.23 -2.17
C ARG A 98 7.49 1.72 -3.53
N ALA A 99 6.59 1.67 -4.50
CA ALA A 99 6.92 1.37 -5.89
C ALA A 99 6.32 2.47 -6.78
N ILE A 100 7.13 2.97 -7.72
CA ILE A 100 6.73 4.05 -8.63
C ILE A 100 6.81 3.51 -10.06
N PHE A 101 5.73 3.72 -10.82
CA PHE A 101 5.63 3.24 -12.20
C PHE A 101 5.39 4.40 -13.16
N THR A 102 5.54 4.14 -14.46
CA THR A 102 5.35 5.15 -15.51
C THR A 102 3.93 5.18 -16.06
N LYS A 103 3.16 4.09 -15.84
CA LYS A 103 1.79 3.96 -16.35
C LYS A 103 0.87 3.34 -15.32
N GLU A 104 -0.40 3.74 -15.35
CA GLU A 104 -1.41 3.19 -14.46
C GLU A 104 -1.60 1.69 -14.65
N GLU A 105 -1.54 1.20 -15.87
CA GLU A 105 -1.68 -0.23 -16.13
C GLU A 105 -0.62 -1.07 -15.43
N TYR A 106 0.59 -0.53 -15.28
CA TYR A 106 1.66 -1.21 -14.55
C TYR A 106 1.36 -1.27 -13.06
N VAL A 107 0.74 -0.22 -12.50
CA VAL A 107 0.28 -0.21 -11.11
C VAL A 107 -0.69 -1.36 -10.87
N ASN A 108 -1.69 -1.47 -11.72
CA ASN A 108 -2.72 -2.51 -11.58
C ASN A 108 -2.12 -3.92 -11.73
N THR A 109 -1.27 -4.11 -12.71
CA THR A 109 -0.63 -5.41 -12.95
C THR A 109 0.31 -5.80 -11.82
N PHE A 110 1.05 -4.82 -11.29
CA PHE A 110 1.93 -5.05 -10.14
C PHE A 110 1.13 -5.48 -8.91
N MET A 111 0.03 -4.81 -8.60
CA MET A 111 -0.82 -5.18 -7.47
C MET A 111 -1.39 -6.58 -7.63
N ASP A 112 -1.82 -6.95 -8.83
CA ASP A 112 -2.32 -8.30 -9.11
C ASP A 112 -1.22 -9.34 -8.91
N LEU A 113 0.01 -9.04 -9.33
CA LEU A 113 1.15 -9.94 -9.15
C LEU A 113 1.45 -10.17 -7.67
N ILE A 114 1.46 -9.10 -6.88
CA ILE A 114 1.69 -9.20 -5.43
C ILE A 114 0.58 -10.02 -4.76
N GLU A 115 -0.67 -9.78 -5.14
CA GLU A 115 -1.79 -10.54 -4.61
C GLU A 115 -1.64 -12.04 -4.88
N LYS A 116 -1.20 -12.41 -6.07
CA LYS A 116 -0.95 -13.82 -6.43
C LYS A 116 0.14 -14.44 -5.57
N HIS A 117 1.19 -13.69 -5.25
CA HIS A 117 2.27 -14.17 -4.38
C HIS A 117 1.79 -14.48 -2.96
N LEU A 118 0.72 -13.82 -2.51
CA LEU A 118 0.23 -13.95 -1.15
C LEU A 118 -0.85 -15.03 -0.98
N ARG A 119 -1.29 -15.61 -2.06
CA ARG A 119 -2.27 -16.70 -2.04
C ARG A 119 -1.64 -18.02 -1.67
#